data_a6ed1b3354e6fc5b6e3708861d62bbf6
#
_entry.id   a6ed1b3354e6fc5b6e3708861d62bbf6
#
_cell.length_a   1.000
_cell.length_b   1.000
_cell.length_c   1.000
_cell.angle_alpha   90.00
_cell.angle_beta   90.00
_cell.angle_gamma   90.00
#
_symmetry.space_group_name_H-M   'P 1'
#
loop_
_entity.id
_entity.type
_entity.pdbx_description
1 polymer ?
#
loop_
_entity_poly.entity_id
_entity_poly.type
_entity_poly.pdbx_seq_one_letter_code
_entity_poly.pdbx_strand_id
1 'polypeptide(L)'
;MYCFVNLYGCSIGDESRIGSFVEVQKNVSIGARCKIQSHSFVCEGVTLEDEVFVGHGVMFINDLDPRATTAGQLQTDADWKVIPTRVGRGASIGSGAVILGGVTIGAGALIGAGAVVTRDVAPNTVVAGVPARLTRLRDPLGVQA
;
A
#
# COMPACT_ATOMS: atom_id res chain seq x y z
N MET A 1 -16.98 -7.80 -1.04
CA MET A 1 -16.51 -7.50 0.34
C MET A 1 -16.73 -8.72 1.22
N TYR A 2 -15.75 -9.07 2.00
CA TYR A 2 -15.82 -10.19 2.94
C TYR A 2 -16.16 -9.69 4.35
N CYS A 3 -16.35 -10.61 5.32
CA CYS A 3 -16.64 -10.25 6.70
C CYS A 3 -15.42 -9.67 7.42
N PHE A 4 -15.66 -8.97 8.53
CA PHE A 4 -14.63 -8.42 9.40
C PHE A 4 -13.68 -7.43 8.73
N VAL A 5 -14.22 -6.52 7.91
CA VAL A 5 -13.48 -5.39 7.35
C VAL A 5 -13.83 -4.11 8.08
N ASN A 6 -12.84 -3.23 8.25
CA ASN A 6 -13.01 -1.91 8.83
C ASN A 6 -12.72 -0.85 7.76
N LEU A 7 -13.77 -0.23 7.24
CA LEU A 7 -13.69 0.78 6.18
C LEU A 7 -14.35 2.07 6.68
N TYR A 8 -13.64 3.17 6.67
CA TYR A 8 -14.22 4.46 7.06
C TYR A 8 -13.59 5.63 6.32
N GLY A 9 -14.43 6.54 5.82
CA GLY A 9 -14.00 7.77 5.17
C GLY A 9 -13.12 7.58 3.93
N CYS A 10 -13.19 6.42 3.29
CA CYS A 10 -12.45 6.05 2.10
C CYS A 10 -13.37 5.98 0.88
N SER A 11 -12.78 6.00 -0.32
CA SER A 11 -13.46 5.70 -1.58
C SER A 11 -12.89 4.43 -2.20
N ILE A 12 -13.78 3.58 -2.72
CA ILE A 12 -13.42 2.31 -3.35
C ILE A 12 -14.15 2.21 -4.68
N GLY A 13 -13.38 2.07 -5.75
CA GLY A 13 -13.89 1.96 -7.11
C GLY A 13 -14.58 0.63 -7.42
N ASP A 14 -15.30 0.60 -8.52
CA ASP A 14 -16.13 -0.52 -8.93
C ASP A 14 -15.34 -1.82 -9.12
N GLU A 15 -15.98 -2.95 -8.86
CA GLU A 15 -15.44 -4.31 -9.00
C GLU A 15 -14.22 -4.62 -8.12
N SER A 16 -13.86 -3.73 -7.20
CA SER A 16 -12.76 -3.98 -6.26
C SER A 16 -13.16 -4.96 -5.18
N ARG A 17 -12.22 -5.81 -4.77
CA ARG A 17 -12.42 -6.86 -3.77
C ARG A 17 -11.58 -6.60 -2.53
N ILE A 18 -12.22 -6.56 -1.38
CA ILE A 18 -11.59 -6.34 -0.08
C ILE A 18 -11.69 -7.61 0.73
N GLY A 19 -10.56 -8.18 1.10
CA GLY A 19 -10.46 -9.41 1.89
C GLY A 19 -10.84 -9.20 3.35
N SER A 20 -10.95 -10.30 4.10
CA SER A 20 -11.25 -10.26 5.54
C SER A 20 -10.12 -9.63 6.34
N PHE A 21 -10.47 -8.97 7.45
CA PHE A 21 -9.52 -8.32 8.36
C PHE A 21 -8.67 -7.23 7.71
N VAL A 22 -9.19 -6.59 6.68
CA VAL A 22 -8.58 -5.41 6.08
C VAL A 22 -9.09 -4.16 6.78
N GLU A 23 -8.19 -3.24 7.07
CA GLU A 23 -8.55 -1.88 7.48
C GLU A 23 -8.15 -0.89 6.40
N VAL A 24 -9.10 -0.01 6.03
CA VAL A 24 -8.87 1.13 5.13
C VAL A 24 -9.34 2.38 5.82
N GLN A 25 -8.42 3.30 6.06
CA GLN A 25 -8.69 4.52 6.82
C GLN A 25 -9.30 5.64 5.95
N LYS A 26 -9.71 6.70 6.63
CA LYS A 26 -10.22 7.94 6.01
C LYS A 26 -9.22 8.50 4.99
N ASN A 27 -9.72 9.21 3.99
CA ASN A 27 -8.90 9.87 2.96
C ASN A 27 -8.00 8.91 2.14
N VAL A 28 -8.35 7.63 2.11
CA VAL A 28 -7.79 6.65 1.17
C VAL A 28 -8.65 6.61 -0.08
N SER A 29 -8.01 6.53 -1.24
CA SER A 29 -8.66 6.31 -2.53
C SER A 29 -8.17 5.00 -3.14
N ILE A 30 -9.08 4.09 -3.42
CA ILE A 30 -8.84 2.83 -4.12
C ILE A 30 -9.59 2.86 -5.44
N GLY A 31 -8.88 2.67 -6.53
CA GLY A 31 -9.44 2.64 -7.88
C GLY A 31 -10.33 1.42 -8.15
N ALA A 32 -10.72 1.23 -9.40
CA ALA A 32 -11.55 0.14 -9.85
C ALA A 32 -10.75 -1.16 -10.04
N ARG A 33 -11.41 -2.31 -9.91
CA ARG A 33 -10.86 -3.66 -10.13
C ARG A 33 -9.59 -3.97 -9.34
N CYS A 34 -9.45 -3.36 -8.17
CA CYS A 34 -8.38 -3.67 -7.23
C CYS A 34 -8.67 -4.94 -6.43
N LYS A 35 -7.62 -5.61 -5.98
CA LYS A 35 -7.71 -6.72 -5.03
C LYS A 35 -6.86 -6.43 -3.82
N ILE A 36 -7.49 -6.27 -2.65
CA ILE A 36 -6.82 -6.08 -1.37
C ILE A 36 -7.02 -7.35 -0.57
N GLN A 37 -5.95 -8.08 -0.34
CA GLN A 37 -6.01 -9.37 0.34
C GLN A 37 -6.06 -9.20 1.87
N SER A 38 -6.42 -10.28 2.56
CA SER A 38 -6.68 -10.28 3.99
C SER A 38 -5.52 -9.73 4.83
N HIS A 39 -5.86 -9.16 5.99
CA HIS A 39 -4.93 -8.64 7.00
C HIS A 39 -4.06 -7.47 6.52
N SER A 40 -4.42 -6.78 5.44
CA SER A 40 -3.71 -5.60 4.98
C SER A 40 -4.23 -4.35 5.65
N PHE A 41 -3.32 -3.41 5.89
CA PHE A 41 -3.62 -2.11 6.47
C PHE A 41 -3.29 -1.01 5.47
N VAL A 42 -4.31 -0.24 5.10
CA VAL A 42 -4.19 0.89 4.17
C VAL A 42 -4.49 2.17 4.94
N CYS A 43 -3.43 2.87 5.34
CA CYS A 43 -3.52 4.05 6.18
C CYS A 43 -3.92 5.31 5.41
N GLU A 44 -4.34 6.33 6.14
CA GLU A 44 -4.69 7.63 5.59
C GLU A 44 -3.61 8.18 4.66
N GLY A 45 -4.01 8.77 3.53
CA GLY A 45 -3.13 9.38 2.53
C GLY A 45 -2.67 8.44 1.43
N VAL A 46 -3.07 7.17 1.45
CA VAL A 46 -2.75 6.22 0.39
C VAL A 46 -3.72 6.36 -0.79
N THR A 47 -3.16 6.39 -1.99
CA THR A 47 -3.91 6.30 -3.24
C THR A 47 -3.46 5.05 -4.00
N LEU A 48 -4.39 4.14 -4.26
CA LEU A 48 -4.22 3.01 -5.16
C LEU A 48 -4.97 3.30 -6.45
N GLU A 49 -4.27 3.31 -7.57
CA GLU A 49 -4.92 3.45 -8.87
C GLU A 49 -5.67 2.16 -9.27
N ASP A 50 -6.28 2.13 -10.44
CA ASP A 50 -7.03 0.96 -10.93
C ASP A 50 -6.14 -0.29 -11.02
N GLU A 51 -6.77 -1.46 -10.86
CA GLU A 51 -6.15 -2.75 -11.12
C GLU A 51 -4.95 -3.08 -10.24
N VAL A 52 -4.81 -2.41 -9.09
CA VAL A 52 -3.75 -2.69 -8.12
C VAL A 52 -4.06 -3.97 -7.36
N PHE A 53 -3.04 -4.81 -7.22
CA PHE A 53 -3.06 -5.98 -6.35
C PHE A 53 -2.26 -5.71 -5.08
N VAL A 54 -2.89 -5.90 -3.93
CA VAL A 54 -2.26 -5.83 -2.60
C VAL A 54 -2.34 -7.21 -1.95
N GLY A 55 -1.20 -7.81 -1.69
CA GLY A 55 -1.07 -9.13 -1.07
C GLY A 55 -1.55 -9.16 0.37
N HIS A 56 -1.48 -10.35 0.99
CA HIS A 56 -1.88 -10.53 2.39
C HIS A 56 -0.92 -9.83 3.35
N GLY A 57 -1.45 -9.19 4.38
CA GLY A 57 -0.64 -8.61 5.44
C GLY A 57 0.29 -7.48 4.98
N VAL A 58 -0.05 -6.76 3.94
CA VAL A 58 0.71 -5.58 3.49
C VAL A 58 0.41 -4.42 4.42
N MET A 59 1.47 -3.71 4.83
CA MET A 59 1.39 -2.55 5.72
C MET A 59 1.84 -1.28 5.01
N PHE A 60 0.95 -0.31 4.90
CA PHE A 60 1.30 1.06 4.49
C PHE A 60 1.60 1.89 5.73
N ILE A 61 2.61 2.75 5.65
CA ILE A 61 3.05 3.63 6.71
C ILE A 61 2.93 5.07 6.24
N ASN A 62 2.35 5.94 7.07
CA ASN A 62 2.14 7.36 6.76
C ASN A 62 2.81 8.32 7.75
N ASP A 63 3.56 7.79 8.71
CA ASP A 63 4.33 8.55 9.69
C ASP A 63 5.74 7.93 9.77
N LEU A 64 6.76 8.69 9.44
CA LEU A 64 8.15 8.22 9.41
C LEU A 64 8.88 8.40 10.75
N ASP A 65 8.31 9.11 11.71
CA ASP A 65 8.84 9.29 13.07
C ASP A 65 7.69 9.17 14.10
N PRO A 66 7.03 8.00 14.17
CA PRO A 66 5.84 7.84 15.00
C PRO A 66 6.18 7.95 16.48
N ARG A 67 5.37 8.72 17.20
CA ARG A 67 5.49 8.92 18.63
C ARG A 67 4.14 8.75 19.31
N ALA A 68 4.13 8.13 20.47
CA ALA A 68 2.92 8.02 21.27
C ALA A 68 2.53 9.34 21.93
N THR A 69 3.54 10.13 22.29
CA THR A 69 3.33 11.37 23.07
C THR A 69 4.13 12.54 22.53
N THR A 70 3.62 13.75 22.77
CA THR A 70 4.35 15.02 22.62
C THR A 70 4.27 15.75 23.96
N ALA A 71 5.42 16.15 24.51
CA ALA A 71 5.53 16.80 25.83
C ALA A 71 4.77 16.05 26.96
N GLY A 72 4.83 14.69 26.95
CA GLY A 72 4.18 13.84 27.95
C GLY A 72 2.67 13.64 27.80
N GLN A 73 2.06 14.20 26.76
CA GLN A 73 0.63 14.04 26.44
C GLN A 73 0.47 13.13 25.23
N LEU A 74 -0.57 12.31 25.19
CA LEU A 74 -0.89 11.50 24.01
C LEU A 74 -1.03 12.42 22.79
N GLN A 75 -0.40 12.02 21.70
CA GLN A 75 -0.52 12.75 20.43
C GLN A 75 -1.95 12.74 19.90
N THR A 76 -2.31 13.85 19.27
CA THR A 76 -3.54 14.04 18.51
C THR A 76 -3.22 14.21 17.02
N ASP A 77 -4.23 14.31 16.19
CA ASP A 77 -4.05 14.54 14.74
C ASP A 77 -3.29 15.86 14.41
N ALA A 78 -3.21 16.79 15.37
CA ALA A 78 -2.49 18.05 15.22
C ALA A 78 -0.96 17.93 15.45
N ASP A 79 -0.51 16.83 16.04
CA ASP A 79 0.88 16.67 16.47
C ASP A 79 1.79 16.04 15.41
N TRP A 80 1.22 15.53 14.31
CA TRP A 80 1.96 14.87 13.25
C TRP A 80 1.34 15.17 11.88
N LYS A 81 2.02 14.80 10.82
CA LYS A 81 1.58 15.07 9.45
C LYS A 81 1.56 13.80 8.62
N VAL A 82 0.45 13.55 7.97
CA VAL A 82 0.30 12.45 7.02
C VAL A 82 1.26 12.61 5.84
N ILE A 83 2.03 11.58 5.56
CA ILE A 83 2.89 11.51 4.38
C ILE A 83 2.21 10.59 3.36
N PRO A 84 1.75 11.13 2.20
CA PRO A 84 0.98 10.36 1.23
C PRO A 84 1.83 9.35 0.48
N THR A 85 1.19 8.25 0.06
CA THR A 85 1.78 7.21 -0.77
C THR A 85 0.90 6.97 -1.99
N ARG A 86 1.50 6.77 -3.16
CA ARG A 86 0.78 6.50 -4.40
C ARG A 86 1.24 5.19 -5.02
N VAL A 87 0.28 4.38 -5.45
CA VAL A 87 0.52 3.12 -6.16
C VAL A 87 -0.12 3.20 -7.53
N GLY A 88 0.70 3.12 -8.56
CA GLY A 88 0.30 3.25 -9.95
C GLY A 88 -0.50 2.05 -10.46
N ARG A 89 -1.26 2.28 -11.51
CA ARG A 89 -2.16 1.32 -12.14
C ARG A 89 -1.48 -0.01 -12.42
N GLY A 90 -2.17 -1.11 -12.11
CA GLY A 90 -1.69 -2.47 -12.40
C GLY A 90 -0.47 -2.92 -11.60
N ALA A 91 -0.01 -2.14 -10.63
CA ALA A 91 1.06 -2.56 -9.74
C ALA A 91 0.61 -3.72 -8.85
N SER A 92 1.56 -4.56 -8.46
CA SER A 92 1.32 -5.68 -7.54
C SER A 92 2.25 -5.60 -6.35
N ILE A 93 1.70 -5.75 -5.15
CA ILE A 93 2.44 -5.71 -3.90
C ILE A 93 2.36 -7.08 -3.26
N GLY A 94 3.52 -7.74 -3.10
CA GLY A 94 3.62 -9.07 -2.52
C GLY A 94 3.26 -9.10 -1.04
N SER A 95 2.81 -10.27 -0.58
CA SER A 95 2.37 -10.47 0.80
C SER A 95 3.46 -10.11 1.81
N GLY A 96 3.05 -9.49 2.92
CA GLY A 96 3.94 -9.10 3.99
C GLY A 96 4.89 -7.93 3.67
N ALA A 97 4.72 -7.27 2.53
CA ALA A 97 5.51 -6.09 2.21
C ALA A 97 5.14 -4.90 3.11
N VAL A 98 6.11 -4.06 3.39
CA VAL A 98 5.94 -2.80 4.12
C VAL A 98 6.29 -1.64 3.20
N ILE A 99 5.38 -0.69 3.07
CA ILE A 99 5.53 0.47 2.18
C ILE A 99 5.65 1.73 3.04
N LEU A 100 6.80 2.37 3.01
CA LEU A 100 7.02 3.62 3.75
C LEU A 100 6.25 4.78 3.13
N GLY A 101 5.90 5.75 3.96
CA GLY A 101 5.26 6.98 3.52
C GLY A 101 6.13 7.79 2.56
N GLY A 102 5.49 8.48 1.63
CA GLY A 102 6.16 9.32 0.63
C GLY A 102 6.64 8.56 -0.61
N VAL A 103 6.46 7.24 -0.66
CA VAL A 103 6.88 6.41 -1.80
C VAL A 103 5.85 6.47 -2.92
N THR A 104 6.33 6.57 -4.15
CA THR A 104 5.53 6.35 -5.36
C THR A 104 5.93 5.01 -5.99
N ILE A 105 4.98 4.09 -6.09
CA ILE A 105 5.16 2.83 -6.81
C ILE A 105 4.62 3.01 -8.23
N GLY A 106 5.48 2.86 -9.22
CA GLY A 106 5.14 3.07 -10.63
C GLY A 106 4.14 2.05 -11.18
N ALA A 107 3.41 2.44 -12.22
CA ALA A 107 2.44 1.57 -12.87
C ALA A 107 3.08 0.24 -13.31
N GLY A 108 2.36 -0.86 -13.13
CA GLY A 108 2.85 -2.18 -13.51
C GLY A 108 4.04 -2.71 -12.71
N ALA A 109 4.52 -2.02 -11.69
CA ALA A 109 5.62 -2.51 -10.85
C ALA A 109 5.20 -3.74 -10.02
N LEU A 110 6.18 -4.53 -9.62
CA LEU A 110 5.99 -5.67 -8.71
C LEU A 110 6.90 -5.52 -7.50
N ILE A 111 6.30 -5.51 -6.34
CA ILE A 111 7.00 -5.55 -5.05
C ILE A 111 7.03 -6.98 -4.57
N GLY A 112 8.21 -7.52 -4.31
CA GLY A 112 8.39 -8.88 -3.80
C GLY A 112 7.78 -9.06 -2.40
N ALA A 113 7.34 -10.29 -2.10
CA ALA A 113 6.83 -10.62 -0.77
C ALA A 113 7.88 -10.31 0.31
N GLY A 114 7.43 -9.77 1.44
CA GLY A 114 8.28 -9.41 2.57
C GLY A 114 9.24 -8.24 2.33
N ALA A 115 9.15 -7.54 1.20
CA ALA A 115 10.00 -6.40 0.91
C ALA A 115 9.66 -5.20 1.80
N VAL A 116 10.67 -4.39 2.11
CA VAL A 116 10.48 -3.07 2.74
C VAL A 116 10.84 -1.98 1.72
N VAL A 117 9.82 -1.32 1.20
CA VAL A 117 9.97 -0.29 0.16
C VAL A 117 10.24 1.06 0.81
N THR A 118 11.45 1.55 0.64
CA THR A 118 11.93 2.80 1.25
C THR A 118 12.12 3.94 0.25
N ARG A 119 11.98 3.68 -1.04
CA ARG A 119 12.19 4.63 -2.14
C ARG A 119 11.18 4.39 -3.25
N ASP A 120 11.02 5.36 -4.12
CA ASP A 120 10.20 5.23 -5.32
C ASP A 120 10.62 4.03 -6.17
N VAL A 121 9.62 3.40 -6.76
CA VAL A 121 9.79 2.23 -7.64
C VAL A 121 9.38 2.61 -9.04
N ALA A 122 10.30 2.41 -10.00
CA ALA A 122 10.03 2.74 -11.40
C ALA A 122 8.92 1.84 -11.99
N PRO A 123 8.15 2.34 -12.97
CA PRO A 123 7.15 1.53 -13.66
C PRO A 123 7.74 0.26 -14.27
N ASN A 124 6.94 -0.82 -14.29
CA ASN A 124 7.30 -2.10 -14.92
C ASN A 124 8.63 -2.68 -14.42
N THR A 125 8.96 -2.46 -13.16
CA THR A 125 10.13 -3.06 -12.51
C THR A 125 9.73 -4.00 -11.39
N VAL A 126 10.62 -4.92 -11.06
CA VAL A 126 10.50 -5.80 -9.89
C VAL A 126 11.53 -5.38 -8.86
N VAL A 127 11.06 -5.06 -7.66
CA VAL A 127 11.93 -4.79 -6.51
C VAL A 127 11.67 -5.82 -5.41
N ALA A 128 12.69 -6.18 -4.66
CA ALA A 128 12.58 -7.14 -3.56
C ALA A 128 13.63 -6.86 -2.48
N GLY A 129 13.42 -7.43 -1.31
CA GLY A 129 14.36 -7.39 -0.19
C GLY A 129 14.11 -6.28 0.82
N VAL A 130 15.02 -6.20 1.80
CA VAL A 130 14.99 -5.24 2.92
C VAL A 130 16.38 -4.58 3.03
N PRO A 131 16.51 -3.31 2.64
CA PRO A 131 15.57 -2.50 1.90
C PRO A 131 15.36 -3.02 0.46
N ALA A 132 14.19 -2.77 -0.12
CA ALA A 132 13.86 -3.24 -1.46
C ALA A 132 14.80 -2.62 -2.52
N ARG A 133 15.28 -3.45 -3.42
CA ARG A 133 16.16 -3.06 -4.53
C ARG A 133 15.67 -3.66 -5.85
N LEU A 134 16.00 -2.99 -6.94
CA LEU A 134 15.69 -3.45 -8.29
C LEU A 134 16.33 -4.83 -8.53
N THR A 135 15.52 -5.78 -8.98
CA THR A 135 15.98 -7.13 -9.35
C THR A 135 15.95 -7.37 -10.86
N ARG A 136 14.88 -6.92 -11.52
CA ARG A 136 14.68 -7.06 -12.96
C ARG A 136 13.56 -6.18 -13.48
N LEU A 137 13.39 -6.11 -14.77
CA LEU A 137 12.18 -5.57 -15.39
C LEU A 137 11.03 -6.59 -15.25
N ARG A 138 9.81 -6.11 -15.12
CA ARG A 138 8.61 -6.94 -15.12
C ARG A 138 8.14 -7.17 -16.55
N ASP A 139 7.85 -8.41 -16.91
CA ASP A 139 7.21 -8.71 -18.17
C ASP A 139 5.77 -8.18 -18.18
N PRO A 140 5.41 -7.27 -19.09
CA PRO A 140 4.08 -6.71 -19.18
C PRO A 140 2.99 -7.73 -19.53
N LEU A 141 3.35 -8.86 -20.13
CA LEU A 141 2.41 -9.92 -20.49
C LEU A 141 2.13 -10.91 -19.33
N GLY A 142 2.86 -10.79 -18.22
CA GLY A 142 2.64 -11.59 -17.03
C GLY A 142 2.96 -13.09 -17.21
N VAL A 143 3.72 -13.44 -18.24
CA VAL A 143 4.18 -14.81 -18.42
C VAL A 143 5.22 -15.11 -17.35
N GLN A 144 4.86 -15.94 -16.38
CA GLN A 144 5.81 -16.43 -15.39
C GLN A 144 6.75 -17.41 -16.11
N ALA A 145 8.01 -17.08 -16.15
CA ALA A 145 9.04 -18.01 -16.59
C ALA A 145 9.27 -19.10 -15.54
#